data_07769d02a9a8846f723f55dad5aaf944
#
_entry.id   07769d02a9a8846f723f55dad5aaf944
#
_cell.length_a   1.000
_cell.length_b   1.000
_cell.length_c   1.000
_cell.angle_alpha   90.00
_cell.angle_beta   90.00
_cell.angle_gamma   90.00
#
_symmetry.space_group_name_H-M   'P 1'
#
loop_
_entity.id
_entity.type
_entity.pdbx_description
1 polymer ?
#
loop_
_entity_poly.entity_id
_entity_poly.type
_entity_poly.pdbx_seq_one_letter_code
_entity_poly.pdbx_strand_id
1 'polypeptide(L)'
;MNRRLRAVAIGGLLVSTASPAVAQQPFITVASTTSTEESGLFGFLLPAFTRETGIEVRVVAVGTGQALKIGERGDCDVVFVHDRPAELPFIEHGFGIDRREVMYNDFILVGPASDQARVDGGNDIVAALRKIADAKAPFVARGDDSGTSKAELRFWKEAVVDPKAFRTGWYRDTGSGMGPTLNMAAAMDAYTLSDRGTWLNFKNRQNLKIVVEGDRQLFNQYGAMLVNPARYPSVKHDLGRKFINWLTSPTGQQTIADYKINSEQLFFPDAEPSSG
;
A
#
# COMPACT_ATOMS: atom_id res chain seq x y z
N MET A 1 30.06 61.14 -66.56
CA MET A 1 29.32 59.90 -66.79
C MET A 1 29.13 59.25 -65.41
N ASN A 2 28.06 59.54 -64.71
CA ASN A 2 27.81 59.11 -63.29
C ASN A 2 26.82 57.93 -63.30
N ARG A 3 27.34 56.74 -62.97
CA ARG A 3 26.47 55.56 -62.70
C ARG A 3 26.11 55.52 -61.18
N ARG A 4 24.87 55.75 -60.86
CA ARG A 4 24.32 55.55 -59.53
C ARG A 4 23.96 54.10 -59.34
N LEU A 5 24.65 53.40 -58.46
CA LEU A 5 24.21 52.07 -57.96
C LEU A 5 23.04 52.26 -56.96
N ARG A 6 21.95 51.58 -57.23
CA ARG A 6 20.82 51.45 -56.30
C ARG A 6 21.01 50.17 -55.46
N ALA A 7 21.18 50.28 -54.14
CA ALA A 7 21.18 49.18 -53.24
C ALA A 7 19.71 48.79 -52.94
N VAL A 8 19.40 47.53 -53.21
CA VAL A 8 18.09 46.92 -52.82
C VAL A 8 18.31 46.25 -51.49
N ALA A 9 17.65 46.77 -50.41
CA ALA A 9 17.64 46.13 -49.10
C ALA A 9 16.52 45.08 -49.09
N ILE A 10 16.90 43.81 -49.01
CA ILE A 10 16.00 42.66 -48.80
C ILE A 10 15.81 42.54 -47.29
N GLY A 11 14.68 42.98 -46.77
CA GLY A 11 14.26 42.77 -45.36
C GLY A 11 13.80 41.33 -45.19
N GLY A 12 14.62 40.50 -44.56
CA GLY A 12 14.24 39.16 -44.20
C GLY A 12 13.31 39.15 -42.97
N LEU A 13 12.03 38.75 -43.17
CA LEU A 13 11.05 38.58 -42.10
C LEU A 13 11.38 37.28 -41.34
N LEU A 14 11.96 37.41 -40.14
CA LEU A 14 12.17 36.25 -39.22
C LEU A 14 10.83 35.89 -38.59
N VAL A 15 10.18 34.87 -39.17
CA VAL A 15 9.03 34.22 -38.54
C VAL A 15 9.52 33.32 -37.39
N SER A 16 9.44 33.84 -36.16
CA SER A 16 9.67 33.02 -34.94
C SER A 16 8.53 32.02 -34.78
N THR A 17 8.76 30.76 -35.16
CA THR A 17 7.86 29.67 -34.83
C THR A 17 8.03 29.32 -33.34
N ALA A 18 7.18 29.85 -32.48
CA ALA A 18 7.08 29.41 -31.09
C ALA A 18 6.54 27.97 -31.09
N SER A 19 7.42 27.01 -30.84
CA SER A 19 6.99 25.63 -30.55
C SER A 19 6.14 25.64 -29.29
N PRO A 20 4.95 25.03 -29.29
CA PRO A 20 4.16 24.93 -28.06
C PRO A 20 4.99 24.13 -27.04
N ALA A 21 5.30 24.76 -25.91
CA ALA A 21 5.87 24.06 -24.78
C ALA A 21 4.84 22.99 -24.34
N VAL A 22 5.15 21.71 -24.50
CA VAL A 22 4.34 20.63 -23.95
C VAL A 22 4.42 20.79 -22.43
N ALA A 23 3.33 21.26 -21.83
CA ALA A 23 3.24 21.38 -20.38
C ALA A 23 3.42 19.97 -19.79
N GLN A 24 4.45 19.82 -18.95
CA GLN A 24 4.68 18.55 -18.28
C GLN A 24 3.48 18.20 -17.41
N GLN A 25 2.96 16.98 -17.56
CA GLN A 25 1.81 16.53 -16.78
C GLN A 25 2.12 16.65 -15.28
N PRO A 26 1.25 17.29 -14.48
CA PRO A 26 1.45 17.40 -13.06
C PRO A 26 1.47 15.99 -12.41
N PHE A 27 2.34 15.78 -11.45
CA PHE A 27 2.44 14.51 -10.74
C PHE A 27 2.66 14.67 -9.25
N ILE A 28 2.27 13.64 -8.50
CA ILE A 28 2.60 13.47 -7.09
C ILE A 28 3.36 12.16 -6.87
N THR A 29 4.14 12.12 -5.79
CA THR A 29 4.79 10.90 -5.30
C THR A 29 4.05 10.40 -4.06
N VAL A 30 3.63 9.13 -4.09
CA VAL A 30 2.92 8.46 -2.99
C VAL A 30 3.80 7.35 -2.45
N ALA A 31 4.22 7.45 -1.19
CA ALA A 31 4.87 6.34 -0.49
C ALA A 31 3.80 5.38 0.04
N SER A 32 3.89 4.12 -0.35
CA SER A 32 2.91 3.09 0.01
C SER A 32 3.57 1.73 0.25
N THR A 33 2.78 0.67 0.35
CA THR A 33 3.29 -0.65 0.69
C THR A 33 3.36 -1.60 -0.51
N THR A 34 4.33 -2.53 -0.47
CA THR A 34 4.45 -3.60 -1.47
C THR A 34 3.21 -4.47 -1.50
N SER A 35 2.55 -4.71 -0.36
CA SER A 35 1.30 -5.49 -0.32
C SER A 35 0.15 -4.77 -1.03
N THR A 36 0.06 -3.43 -0.94
CA THR A 36 -0.93 -2.66 -1.69
C THR A 36 -0.66 -2.71 -3.20
N GLU A 37 0.60 -2.61 -3.62
CA GLU A 37 1.01 -2.76 -5.02
C GLU A 37 0.70 -4.16 -5.54
N GLU A 38 1.13 -5.21 -4.82
CA GLU A 38 0.94 -6.62 -5.18
C GLU A 38 -0.54 -7.02 -5.21
N SER A 39 -1.43 -6.35 -4.46
CA SER A 39 -2.87 -6.56 -4.54
C SER A 39 -3.46 -6.19 -5.90
N GLY A 40 -2.77 -5.36 -6.70
CA GLY A 40 -3.24 -4.86 -8.00
C GLY A 40 -4.15 -3.64 -7.92
N LEU A 41 -4.47 -3.15 -6.71
CA LEU A 41 -5.38 -2.01 -6.52
C LEU A 41 -4.93 -0.76 -7.28
N PHE A 42 -3.64 -0.42 -7.22
CA PHE A 42 -3.12 0.78 -7.86
C PHE A 42 -3.30 0.76 -9.37
N GLY A 43 -3.14 -0.41 -10.01
CA GLY A 43 -3.38 -0.57 -11.44
C GLY A 43 -4.82 -0.27 -11.87
N PHE A 44 -5.77 -0.41 -10.96
CA PHE A 44 -7.18 -0.10 -11.18
C PHE A 44 -7.54 1.32 -10.76
N LEU A 45 -7.11 1.77 -9.59
CA LEU A 45 -7.49 3.02 -8.94
C LEU A 45 -6.84 4.25 -9.59
N LEU A 46 -5.51 4.22 -9.80
CA LEU A 46 -4.75 5.40 -10.22
C LEU A 46 -5.08 5.89 -11.64
N PRO A 47 -5.35 5.02 -12.65
CA PRO A 47 -5.83 5.48 -13.94
C PRO A 47 -7.16 6.23 -13.89
N ALA A 48 -8.07 5.87 -12.96
CA ALA A 48 -9.34 6.58 -12.77
C ALA A 48 -9.09 8.01 -12.24
N PHE A 49 -8.25 8.15 -11.21
CA PHE A 49 -7.84 9.45 -10.68
C PHE A 49 -7.16 10.33 -11.75
N THR A 50 -6.18 9.77 -12.47
CA THR A 50 -5.44 10.51 -13.50
C THR A 50 -6.35 10.98 -14.62
N ARG A 51 -7.31 10.16 -15.06
CA ARG A 51 -8.29 10.53 -16.10
C ARG A 51 -9.19 11.68 -15.67
N GLU A 52 -9.59 11.72 -14.41
CA GLU A 52 -10.49 12.75 -13.87
C GLU A 52 -9.75 14.07 -13.59
N THR A 53 -8.51 13.99 -13.11
CA THR A 53 -7.79 15.16 -12.59
C THR A 53 -6.64 15.66 -13.46
N GLY A 54 -6.16 14.84 -14.38
CA GLY A 54 -4.94 15.10 -15.16
C GLY A 54 -3.64 14.93 -14.34
N ILE A 55 -3.70 14.49 -13.07
CA ILE A 55 -2.55 14.35 -12.19
C ILE A 55 -2.04 12.89 -12.25
N GLU A 56 -0.75 12.70 -12.56
CA GLU A 56 -0.09 11.39 -12.49
C GLU A 56 0.26 11.06 -11.03
N VAL A 57 0.08 9.80 -10.63
CA VAL A 57 0.52 9.31 -9.32
C VAL A 57 1.69 8.33 -9.51
N ARG A 58 2.81 8.66 -8.91
CA ARG A 58 4.02 7.83 -8.88
C ARG A 58 4.14 7.16 -7.53
N VAL A 59 3.99 5.85 -7.51
CA VAL A 59 4.02 5.06 -6.27
C VAL A 59 5.44 4.61 -5.97
N VAL A 60 5.86 4.75 -4.71
CA VAL A 60 7.05 4.13 -4.13
C VAL A 60 6.57 3.06 -3.16
N ALA A 61 6.54 1.80 -3.62
CA ALA A 61 6.05 0.66 -2.87
C ALA A 61 7.18 -0.01 -2.08
N VAL A 62 7.10 0.07 -0.74
CA VAL A 62 8.09 -0.46 0.20
C VAL A 62 7.38 -1.05 1.44
N GLY A 63 8.09 -1.42 2.51
CA GLY A 63 7.45 -1.77 3.79
C GLY A 63 6.86 -0.53 4.49
N THR A 64 5.83 -0.69 5.35
CA THR A 64 5.16 0.44 6.05
C THR A 64 6.15 1.36 6.77
N GLY A 65 7.08 0.79 7.55
CA GLY A 65 8.08 1.59 8.27
C GLY A 65 8.97 2.39 7.32
N GLN A 66 9.29 1.86 6.15
CA GLN A 66 10.10 2.53 5.13
C GLN A 66 9.29 3.62 4.42
N ALA A 67 8.00 3.39 4.13
CA ALA A 67 7.11 4.40 3.56
C ALA A 67 6.97 5.62 4.49
N LEU A 68 6.78 5.38 5.79
CA LEU A 68 6.74 6.44 6.80
C LEU A 68 8.08 7.21 6.86
N LYS A 69 9.23 6.53 6.81
CA LYS A 69 10.54 7.18 6.77
C LYS A 69 10.76 8.03 5.51
N ILE A 70 10.21 7.65 4.36
CA ILE A 70 10.20 8.47 3.14
C ILE A 70 9.41 9.76 3.40
N GLY A 71 8.23 9.66 4.03
CA GLY A 71 7.43 10.82 4.43
C GLY A 71 8.13 11.70 5.48
N GLU A 72 8.81 11.10 6.49
CA GLU A 72 9.60 11.80 7.51
C GLU A 72 10.75 12.62 6.93
N ARG A 73 11.24 12.31 5.75
CA ARG A 73 12.28 13.09 5.04
C ARG A 73 11.71 14.11 4.06
N GLY A 74 10.38 14.08 3.81
CA GLY A 74 9.75 14.94 2.79
C GLY A 74 10.01 14.47 1.35
N ASP A 75 10.36 13.18 1.14
CA ASP A 75 10.71 12.60 -0.15
C ASP A 75 9.44 12.10 -0.93
N CYS A 76 8.26 12.32 -0.38
CA CYS A 76 6.97 12.09 -1.06
C CYS A 76 5.96 13.18 -0.69
N ASP A 77 4.83 13.21 -1.39
CA ASP A 77 3.76 14.18 -1.19
C ASP A 77 2.65 13.61 -0.28
N VAL A 78 2.41 12.31 -0.38
CA VAL A 78 1.40 11.56 0.38
C VAL A 78 2.00 10.26 0.88
N VAL A 79 1.63 9.85 2.09
CA VAL A 79 1.84 8.50 2.62
C VAL A 79 0.49 7.78 2.63
N PHE A 80 0.41 6.60 2.02
CA PHE A 80 -0.79 5.77 1.95
C PHE A 80 -0.47 4.34 2.38
N VAL A 81 -0.76 4.02 3.63
CA VAL A 81 -0.36 2.77 4.31
C VAL A 81 -1.50 2.21 5.17
N HIS A 82 -1.27 1.11 5.86
CA HIS A 82 -2.30 0.37 6.60
C HIS A 82 -1.79 -0.18 7.95
N ASP A 83 -1.17 0.67 8.75
CA ASP A 83 -0.77 0.34 10.13
C ASP A 83 -1.00 1.54 11.04
N ARG A 84 -2.26 1.75 11.46
CA ARG A 84 -2.66 2.89 12.29
C ARG A 84 -1.74 3.14 13.49
N PRO A 85 -1.30 2.12 14.27
CA PRO A 85 -0.34 2.32 15.34
C PRO A 85 0.99 2.95 14.92
N ALA A 86 1.46 2.69 13.70
CA ALA A 86 2.67 3.32 13.17
C ALA A 86 2.39 4.70 12.54
N GLU A 87 1.18 4.94 12.03
CA GLU A 87 0.77 6.20 11.41
C GLU A 87 0.57 7.33 12.44
N LEU A 88 0.01 7.01 13.62
CA LEU A 88 -0.29 8.01 14.64
C LEU A 88 0.96 8.78 15.11
N PRO A 89 2.09 8.16 15.46
CA PRO A 89 3.32 8.88 15.80
C PRO A 89 3.83 9.77 14.66
N PHE A 90 3.65 9.37 13.38
CA PHE A 90 4.04 10.19 12.23
C PHE A 90 3.26 11.52 12.20
N ILE A 91 1.97 11.49 12.56
CA ILE A 91 1.13 12.69 12.69
C ILE A 91 1.47 13.48 13.95
N GLU A 92 1.58 12.83 15.11
CA GLU A 92 1.86 13.45 16.40
C GLU A 92 3.19 14.20 16.40
N HIS A 93 4.20 13.70 15.71
CA HIS A 93 5.50 14.36 15.56
C HIS A 93 5.51 15.45 14.46
N GLY A 94 4.38 15.69 13.81
CA GLY A 94 4.20 16.74 12.81
C GLY A 94 4.89 16.46 11.47
N PHE A 95 5.21 15.20 11.14
CA PHE A 95 5.72 14.82 9.83
C PHE A 95 4.61 14.78 8.78
N GLY A 96 3.42 14.39 9.17
CA GLY A 96 2.20 14.36 8.34
C GLY A 96 1.07 15.16 8.95
N ILE A 97 0.08 15.44 8.13
CA ILE A 97 -1.18 16.11 8.50
C ILE A 97 -2.36 15.47 7.76
N ASP A 98 -3.58 15.80 8.17
CA ASP A 98 -4.82 15.43 7.45
C ASP A 98 -4.91 13.92 7.18
N ARG A 99 -4.70 13.10 8.22
CA ARG A 99 -4.89 11.65 8.13
C ARG A 99 -6.38 11.35 7.94
N ARG A 100 -6.68 10.61 6.88
CA ARG A 100 -8.05 10.12 6.62
C ARG A 100 -8.06 8.61 6.47
N GLU A 101 -9.08 7.98 7.01
CA GLU A 101 -9.43 6.59 6.68
C GLU A 101 -9.99 6.56 5.27
N VAL A 102 -9.59 5.56 4.49
CA VAL A 102 -9.94 5.46 3.07
C VAL A 102 -10.73 4.20 2.78
N MET A 103 -10.27 3.09 3.31
CA MET A 103 -10.81 1.76 3.07
C MET A 103 -10.19 0.78 4.07
N TYR A 104 -10.77 -0.40 4.17
CA TYR A 104 -10.13 -1.54 4.83
C TYR A 104 -10.15 -2.78 3.93
N ASN A 105 -9.23 -3.69 4.16
CA ASN A 105 -9.31 -5.09 3.80
C ASN A 105 -9.10 -5.92 5.07
N ASP A 106 -8.98 -7.24 4.95
CA ASP A 106 -8.66 -8.08 6.08
C ASP A 106 -7.34 -8.83 5.89
N PHE A 107 -6.73 -9.17 7.00
CA PHE A 107 -5.76 -10.24 7.05
C PHE A 107 -6.47 -11.57 7.14
N ILE A 108 -5.80 -12.60 6.70
CA ILE A 108 -6.22 -13.99 6.79
C ILE A 108 -5.04 -14.84 7.27
N LEU A 109 -5.32 -15.89 8.00
CA LEU A 109 -4.33 -16.92 8.25
C LEU A 109 -4.46 -17.99 7.17
N VAL A 110 -3.38 -18.19 6.45
CA VAL A 110 -3.23 -19.23 5.44
C VAL A 110 -2.44 -20.39 6.03
N GLY A 111 -2.81 -21.60 5.71
CA GLY A 111 -2.13 -22.79 6.22
C GLY A 111 -2.31 -24.01 5.32
N PRO A 112 -1.58 -25.09 5.59
CA PRO A 112 -1.64 -26.32 4.81
C PRO A 112 -2.98 -27.05 5.01
N ALA A 113 -3.44 -27.75 3.98
CA ALA A 113 -4.67 -28.56 4.05
C ALA A 113 -4.59 -29.68 5.10
N SER A 114 -3.37 -30.10 5.49
CA SER A 114 -3.13 -31.09 6.57
C SER A 114 -3.49 -30.57 7.96
N ASP A 115 -3.49 -29.25 8.13
CA ASP A 115 -3.88 -28.52 9.33
C ASP A 115 -3.38 -29.14 10.65
N GLN A 116 -2.09 -29.27 10.80
CA GLN A 116 -1.45 -29.88 11.98
C GLN A 116 -1.86 -29.24 13.31
N ALA A 117 -2.14 -27.93 13.29
CA ALA A 117 -2.54 -27.18 14.47
C ALA A 117 -4.06 -27.21 14.74
N ARG A 118 -4.87 -27.78 13.85
CA ARG A 118 -6.33 -27.86 13.94
C ARG A 118 -6.98 -26.49 14.11
N VAL A 119 -6.69 -25.57 13.20
CA VAL A 119 -7.17 -24.18 13.19
C VAL A 119 -8.14 -23.89 12.05
N ASP A 120 -8.31 -24.83 11.12
CA ASP A 120 -9.17 -24.68 9.93
C ASP A 120 -10.63 -24.36 10.31
N GLY A 121 -11.21 -23.37 9.62
CA GLY A 121 -12.54 -22.86 9.90
C GLY A 121 -12.63 -21.99 11.15
N GLY A 122 -11.50 -21.56 11.72
CA GLY A 122 -11.45 -20.68 12.89
C GLY A 122 -11.77 -19.22 12.54
N ASN A 123 -12.20 -18.48 13.58
CA ASN A 123 -12.45 -17.04 13.52
C ASN A 123 -11.86 -16.28 14.72
N ASP A 124 -10.81 -16.84 15.34
CA ASP A 124 -10.04 -16.25 16.44
C ASP A 124 -8.55 -16.45 16.13
N ILE A 125 -7.90 -15.38 15.66
CA ILE A 125 -6.51 -15.41 15.26
C ILE A 125 -5.57 -15.70 16.43
N VAL A 126 -5.86 -15.16 17.62
CA VAL A 126 -5.03 -15.33 18.80
C VAL A 126 -5.07 -16.78 19.29
N ALA A 127 -6.25 -17.40 19.33
CA ALA A 127 -6.40 -18.81 19.66
C ALA A 127 -5.73 -19.72 18.63
N ALA A 128 -5.83 -19.37 17.34
CA ALA A 128 -5.16 -20.12 16.28
C ALA A 128 -3.63 -20.07 16.41
N LEU A 129 -3.06 -18.90 16.66
CA LEU A 129 -1.61 -18.76 16.85
C LEU A 129 -1.11 -19.54 18.07
N ARG A 130 -1.86 -19.58 19.18
CA ARG A 130 -1.52 -20.43 20.34
C ARG A 130 -1.45 -21.92 19.96
N LYS A 131 -2.47 -22.42 19.22
CA LYS A 131 -2.49 -23.80 18.76
C LYS A 131 -1.32 -24.14 17.84
N ILE A 132 -0.94 -23.20 16.95
CA ILE A 132 0.21 -23.36 16.06
C ILE A 132 1.50 -23.46 16.88
N ALA A 133 1.69 -22.60 17.88
CA ALA A 133 2.84 -22.64 18.78
C ALA A 133 2.90 -23.93 19.61
N ASP A 134 1.77 -24.36 20.19
CA ASP A 134 1.67 -25.60 21.00
C ASP A 134 2.00 -26.83 20.15
N ALA A 135 1.50 -26.86 18.90
CA ALA A 135 1.80 -27.94 17.96
C ALA A 135 3.22 -27.85 17.37
N LYS A 136 3.94 -26.71 17.58
CA LYS A 136 5.20 -26.38 16.90
C LYS A 136 5.11 -26.54 15.38
N ALA A 137 3.92 -26.25 14.84
CA ALA A 137 3.66 -26.38 13.42
C ALA A 137 4.42 -25.29 12.64
N PRO A 138 4.97 -25.60 11.45
CA PRO A 138 5.76 -24.63 10.69
C PRO A 138 4.99 -23.34 10.45
N PHE A 139 5.62 -22.20 10.74
CA PHE A 139 5.09 -20.86 10.48
C PHE A 139 6.14 -20.03 9.77
N VAL A 140 5.72 -19.36 8.68
CA VAL A 140 6.57 -18.47 7.89
C VAL A 140 6.05 -17.04 8.01
N ALA A 141 6.91 -16.15 8.49
CA ALA A 141 6.62 -14.73 8.69
C ALA A 141 7.33 -13.86 7.64
N ARG A 142 6.82 -12.66 7.39
CA ARG A 142 7.50 -11.68 6.55
C ARG A 142 8.80 -11.17 7.17
N GLY A 143 8.75 -10.68 8.39
CA GLY A 143 9.92 -10.18 9.11
C GLY A 143 10.57 -8.92 8.51
N ASP A 144 9.87 -8.17 7.65
CA ASP A 144 10.37 -7.04 6.83
C ASP A 144 9.88 -5.65 7.28
N ASP A 145 9.42 -5.52 8.52
CA ASP A 145 8.85 -4.27 9.08
C ASP A 145 7.61 -3.73 8.33
N SER A 146 6.93 -4.57 7.54
CA SER A 146 5.66 -4.23 6.88
C SER A 146 4.49 -4.16 7.85
N GLY A 147 3.36 -3.59 7.41
CA GLY A 147 2.11 -3.61 8.18
C GLY A 147 1.66 -5.03 8.54
N THR A 148 1.79 -5.98 7.62
CA THR A 148 1.49 -7.41 7.88
C THR A 148 2.42 -7.98 8.95
N SER A 149 3.73 -7.72 8.87
CA SER A 149 4.71 -8.18 9.87
C SER A 149 4.42 -7.58 11.26
N LYS A 150 4.07 -6.31 11.31
CA LYS A 150 3.70 -5.63 12.57
C LYS A 150 2.40 -6.17 13.15
N ALA A 151 1.39 -6.41 12.32
CA ALA A 151 0.14 -7.02 12.74
C ALA A 151 0.36 -8.43 13.30
N GLU A 152 1.12 -9.26 12.61
CA GLU A 152 1.48 -10.60 13.05
C GLU A 152 2.15 -10.60 14.44
N LEU A 153 3.15 -9.74 14.64
CA LEU A 153 3.84 -9.64 15.93
C LEU A 153 2.92 -9.14 17.05
N ARG A 154 1.93 -8.29 16.76
CA ARG A 154 0.89 -7.91 17.74
C ARG A 154 0.04 -9.11 18.14
N PHE A 155 -0.42 -9.91 17.18
CA PHE A 155 -1.21 -11.12 17.46
C PHE A 155 -0.43 -12.17 18.26
N TRP A 156 0.86 -12.38 17.95
CA TRP A 156 1.73 -13.24 18.75
C TRP A 156 1.88 -12.75 20.19
N LYS A 157 2.02 -11.42 20.37
CA LYS A 157 2.08 -10.82 21.70
C LYS A 157 0.78 -11.05 22.49
N GLU A 158 -0.38 -10.92 21.84
CA GLU A 158 -1.68 -11.21 22.47
C GLU A 158 -1.87 -12.70 22.76
N ALA A 159 -1.29 -13.56 21.93
CA ALA A 159 -1.20 -14.99 22.20
C ALA A 159 -0.25 -15.35 23.36
N VAL A 160 0.49 -14.37 23.91
CA VAL A 160 1.51 -14.56 24.96
C VAL A 160 2.62 -15.52 24.48
N VAL A 161 2.97 -15.46 23.21
CA VAL A 161 4.05 -16.24 22.58
C VAL A 161 5.10 -15.29 22.02
N ASP A 162 6.36 -15.51 22.31
CA ASP A 162 7.47 -14.86 21.60
C ASP A 162 7.97 -15.77 20.48
N PRO A 163 7.50 -15.59 19.22
CA PRO A 163 7.90 -16.48 18.14
C PRO A 163 9.38 -16.37 17.80
N LYS A 164 10.00 -15.21 18.09
CA LYS A 164 11.43 -14.97 17.82
C LYS A 164 12.36 -15.88 18.61
N ALA A 165 11.91 -16.39 19.74
CA ALA A 165 12.64 -17.39 20.51
C ALA A 165 12.75 -18.75 19.78
N PHE A 166 11.95 -18.96 18.71
CA PHE A 166 11.86 -20.22 17.97
C PHE A 166 12.31 -20.14 16.51
N ARG A 167 13.10 -19.13 16.14
CA ARG A 167 13.57 -18.89 14.75
C ARG A 167 14.39 -20.04 14.14
N THR A 168 15.02 -20.83 14.96
CA THR A 168 15.73 -22.04 14.50
C THR A 168 14.86 -23.30 14.46
N GLY A 169 13.57 -23.16 14.81
CA GLY A 169 12.59 -24.25 14.90
C GLY A 169 11.44 -24.07 13.92
N TRP A 170 10.24 -24.00 14.48
CA TRP A 170 8.98 -23.95 13.74
C TRP A 170 8.65 -22.56 13.18
N TYR A 171 9.20 -21.48 13.72
CA TYR A 171 8.99 -20.12 13.24
C TYR A 171 10.17 -19.64 12.40
N ARG A 172 9.90 -19.11 11.19
CA ARG A 172 10.93 -18.60 10.29
C ARG A 172 10.46 -17.29 9.66
N ASP A 173 11.32 -16.26 9.64
CA ASP A 173 11.07 -15.04 8.88
C ASP A 173 11.86 -15.05 7.56
N THR A 174 11.25 -14.47 6.51
CA THR A 174 11.87 -14.39 5.19
C THR A 174 12.67 -13.12 5.00
N GLY A 175 12.38 -12.06 5.77
CA GLY A 175 12.90 -10.73 5.52
C GLY A 175 12.42 -10.12 4.19
N SER A 176 11.31 -10.63 3.64
CA SER A 176 10.86 -10.32 2.28
C SER A 176 9.36 -9.97 2.22
N GLY A 177 8.90 -9.48 1.05
CA GLY A 177 7.48 -9.17 0.79
C GLY A 177 6.55 -10.39 0.86
N MET A 178 5.23 -10.15 0.72
CA MET A 178 4.22 -11.20 0.92
C MET A 178 4.30 -12.31 -0.13
N GLY A 179 4.58 -11.98 -1.39
CA GLY A 179 4.72 -12.99 -2.45
C GLY A 179 5.81 -14.04 -2.17
N PRO A 180 7.07 -13.65 -1.91
CA PRO A 180 8.12 -14.57 -1.47
C PRO A 180 7.77 -15.35 -0.20
N THR A 181 7.10 -14.72 0.77
CA THR A 181 6.66 -15.35 2.02
C THR A 181 5.63 -16.46 1.74
N LEU A 182 4.63 -16.21 0.90
CA LEU A 182 3.65 -17.20 0.47
C LEU A 182 4.29 -18.37 -0.31
N ASN A 183 5.28 -18.08 -1.17
CA ASN A 183 6.02 -19.14 -1.86
C ASN A 183 6.78 -20.05 -0.88
N MET A 184 7.42 -19.47 0.13
CA MET A 184 8.11 -20.24 1.15
C MET A 184 7.12 -21.05 2.00
N ALA A 185 6.00 -20.45 2.41
CA ALA A 185 4.94 -21.13 3.14
C ALA A 185 4.38 -22.33 2.34
N ALA A 186 4.11 -22.14 1.04
CA ALA A 186 3.66 -23.20 0.16
C ALA A 186 4.67 -24.35 0.04
N ALA A 187 5.96 -24.03 -0.11
CA ALA A 187 7.02 -25.03 -0.22
C ALA A 187 7.27 -25.83 1.07
N MET A 188 6.89 -25.25 2.22
CA MET A 188 7.11 -25.84 3.55
C MET A 188 5.87 -26.45 4.18
N ASP A 189 4.71 -26.40 3.52
CA ASP A 189 3.41 -26.71 4.11
C ASP A 189 3.23 -25.98 5.47
N ALA A 190 3.49 -24.65 5.48
CA ALA A 190 3.53 -23.83 6.67
C ALA A 190 2.34 -22.87 6.77
N TYR A 191 2.05 -22.43 7.99
CA TYR A 191 1.12 -21.33 8.24
C TYR A 191 1.78 -19.99 7.96
N THR A 192 0.98 -18.98 7.54
CA THR A 192 1.43 -17.61 7.35
C THR A 192 0.27 -16.63 7.44
N LEU A 193 0.51 -15.43 7.97
CA LEU A 193 -0.44 -14.33 7.89
C LEU A 193 -0.28 -13.61 6.55
N SER A 194 -1.38 -13.37 5.85
CA SER A 194 -1.40 -12.61 4.60
C SER A 194 -2.54 -11.61 4.58
N ASP A 195 -2.43 -10.53 3.83
CA ASP A 195 -3.61 -9.80 3.39
C ASP A 195 -4.37 -10.62 2.33
N ARG A 196 -5.71 -10.49 2.32
CA ARG A 196 -6.58 -11.24 1.41
C ARG A 196 -6.28 -10.90 -0.05
N GLY A 197 -5.98 -9.64 -0.36
CA GLY A 197 -5.74 -9.20 -1.74
C GLY A 197 -4.54 -9.89 -2.37
N THR A 198 -3.42 -9.92 -1.66
CA THR A 198 -2.22 -10.64 -2.13
C THR A 198 -2.50 -12.14 -2.25
N TRP A 199 -3.19 -12.75 -1.27
CA TRP A 199 -3.57 -14.16 -1.35
C TRP A 199 -4.42 -14.49 -2.57
N LEU A 200 -5.42 -13.68 -2.91
CA LEU A 200 -6.30 -13.94 -4.06
C LEU A 200 -5.57 -13.82 -5.40
N ASN A 201 -4.56 -12.97 -5.50
CA ASN A 201 -3.67 -12.87 -6.66
C ASN A 201 -2.60 -13.96 -6.70
N PHE A 202 -2.30 -14.59 -5.56
CA PHE A 202 -1.25 -15.60 -5.47
C PHE A 202 -1.65 -16.89 -6.16
N LYS A 203 -0.84 -17.36 -7.12
CA LYS A 203 -1.16 -18.52 -7.97
C LYS A 203 -0.55 -19.83 -7.48
N ASN A 204 0.64 -19.77 -6.84
CA ASN A 204 1.40 -20.95 -6.45
C ASN A 204 0.97 -21.49 -5.06
N ARG A 205 -0.34 -21.69 -4.87
CA ARG A 205 -0.93 -22.05 -3.55
C ARG A 205 -0.57 -23.44 -3.08
N GLN A 206 -0.29 -24.36 -4.00
CA GLN A 206 -0.07 -25.80 -3.69
C GLN A 206 -1.16 -26.33 -2.74
N ASN A 207 -0.79 -26.75 -1.53
CA ASN A 207 -1.72 -27.28 -0.52
C ASN A 207 -2.24 -26.20 0.45
N LEU A 208 -1.89 -24.94 0.25
CA LEU A 208 -2.35 -23.86 1.13
C LEU A 208 -3.79 -23.46 0.86
N LYS A 209 -4.49 -23.16 1.94
CA LYS A 209 -5.85 -22.59 1.94
C LYS A 209 -6.00 -21.58 3.08
N ILE A 210 -7.08 -20.80 3.06
CA ILE A 210 -7.46 -19.97 4.20
C ILE A 210 -7.91 -20.91 5.32
N VAL A 211 -7.37 -20.75 6.52
CA VAL A 211 -7.70 -21.56 7.69
C VAL A 211 -8.32 -20.73 8.82
N VAL A 212 -8.06 -19.41 8.88
CA VAL A 212 -8.72 -18.48 9.80
C VAL A 212 -9.06 -17.18 9.07
N GLU A 213 -10.30 -16.73 9.20
CA GLU A 213 -10.81 -15.47 8.69
C GLU A 213 -11.98 -14.95 9.52
N GLY A 214 -12.41 -13.69 9.28
CA GLY A 214 -13.62 -13.13 9.91
C GLY A 214 -13.43 -12.65 11.34
N ASP A 215 -12.23 -12.69 11.92
CA ASP A 215 -11.92 -12.07 13.19
C ASP A 215 -11.83 -10.54 13.01
N ARG A 216 -12.48 -9.77 13.88
CA ARG A 216 -12.40 -8.31 13.85
C ARG A 216 -10.99 -7.77 14.05
N GLN A 217 -10.11 -8.50 14.74
CA GLN A 217 -8.71 -8.14 14.92
C GLN A 217 -7.91 -8.20 13.60
N LEU A 218 -8.40 -8.96 12.62
CA LEU A 218 -7.80 -9.07 11.29
C LEU A 218 -8.14 -7.90 10.36
N PHE A 219 -8.95 -6.93 10.79
CA PHE A 219 -9.23 -5.75 9.96
C PHE A 219 -7.98 -4.92 9.75
N ASN A 220 -7.73 -4.59 8.50
CA ASN A 220 -6.56 -3.89 8.03
C ASN A 220 -6.96 -2.55 7.42
N GLN A 221 -6.94 -1.51 8.27
CA GLN A 221 -7.38 -0.16 7.92
C GLN A 221 -6.31 0.59 7.15
N TYR A 222 -6.68 1.17 6.02
CA TYR A 222 -5.82 2.02 5.18
C TYR A 222 -6.03 3.49 5.51
N GLY A 223 -4.93 4.19 5.79
CA GLY A 223 -4.88 5.63 6.03
C GLY A 223 -4.08 6.36 4.96
N ALA A 224 -4.58 7.50 4.50
CA ALA A 224 -3.86 8.44 3.66
C ALA A 224 -3.53 9.71 4.45
N MET A 225 -2.29 10.19 4.34
CA MET A 225 -1.77 11.35 5.07
C MET A 225 -1.00 12.26 4.13
N LEU A 226 -1.22 13.57 4.23
CA LEU A 226 -0.34 14.55 3.58
C LEU A 226 0.97 14.68 4.34
N VAL A 227 2.08 14.73 3.61
CA VAL A 227 3.35 15.16 4.20
C VAL A 227 3.25 16.65 4.53
N ASN A 228 3.72 17.05 5.72
CA ASN A 228 3.46 18.36 6.27
C ASN A 228 4.22 19.48 5.50
N PRO A 229 3.54 20.38 4.76
CA PRO A 229 4.17 21.41 3.95
C PRO A 229 4.86 22.50 4.81
N ALA A 230 4.43 22.69 6.06
CA ALA A 230 5.09 23.63 6.96
C ALA A 230 6.50 23.15 7.35
N ARG A 231 6.72 21.83 7.32
CA ARG A 231 8.03 21.22 7.59
C ARG A 231 8.83 20.98 6.32
N TYR A 232 8.13 20.66 5.21
CA TYR A 232 8.74 20.32 3.92
C TYR A 232 8.12 21.15 2.80
N PRO A 233 8.62 22.40 2.55
CA PRO A 233 8.05 23.32 1.57
C PRO A 233 8.07 22.81 0.12
N SER A 234 8.88 21.79 -0.18
CA SER A 234 9.00 21.19 -1.52
C SER A 234 7.88 20.22 -1.87
N VAL A 235 7.08 19.74 -0.89
CA VAL A 235 5.99 18.82 -1.15
C VAL A 235 4.86 19.49 -1.94
N LYS A 236 4.27 18.76 -2.84
CA LYS A 236 3.19 19.22 -3.71
C LYS A 236 1.84 19.13 -2.98
N HIS A 237 1.74 19.91 -1.91
CA HIS A 237 0.61 19.89 -0.97
C HIS A 237 -0.76 19.92 -1.65
N ASP A 238 -0.98 20.87 -2.58
CA ASP A 238 -2.31 21.04 -3.21
C ASP A 238 -2.67 19.85 -4.11
N LEU A 239 -1.69 19.26 -4.79
CA LEU A 239 -1.90 18.08 -5.62
C LEU A 239 -2.12 16.83 -4.74
N GLY A 240 -1.36 16.68 -3.66
CA GLY A 240 -1.54 15.61 -2.68
C GLY A 240 -2.91 15.68 -2.00
N ARG A 241 -3.36 16.88 -1.63
CA ARG A 241 -4.71 17.12 -1.06
C ARG A 241 -5.80 16.73 -2.06
N LYS A 242 -5.65 17.06 -3.36
CA LYS A 242 -6.59 16.62 -4.39
C LYS A 242 -6.68 15.09 -4.46
N PHE A 243 -5.56 14.40 -4.33
CA PHE A 243 -5.55 12.94 -4.32
C PHE A 243 -6.29 12.37 -3.10
N ILE A 244 -6.00 12.85 -1.89
CA ILE A 244 -6.69 12.39 -0.67
C ILE A 244 -8.19 12.72 -0.74
N ASN A 245 -8.56 13.93 -1.19
CA ASN A 245 -9.96 14.32 -1.36
C ASN A 245 -10.67 13.42 -2.36
N TRP A 246 -10.01 13.04 -3.46
CA TRP A 246 -10.58 12.13 -4.44
C TRP A 246 -10.75 10.72 -3.87
N LEU A 247 -9.74 10.18 -3.16
CA LEU A 247 -9.83 8.87 -2.50
C LEU A 247 -11.04 8.77 -1.56
N THR A 248 -11.33 9.86 -0.84
CA THR A 248 -12.43 9.94 0.13
C THR A 248 -13.74 10.51 -0.44
N SER A 249 -13.78 10.83 -1.74
CA SER A 249 -14.99 11.28 -2.43
C SER A 249 -15.91 10.11 -2.77
N PRO A 250 -17.21 10.37 -3.08
CA PRO A 250 -18.10 9.32 -3.55
C PRO A 250 -17.57 8.57 -4.78
N THR A 251 -16.92 9.28 -5.73
CA THR A 251 -16.32 8.66 -6.92
C THR A 251 -15.15 7.74 -6.57
N GLY A 252 -14.22 8.23 -5.75
CA GLY A 252 -13.07 7.43 -5.31
C GLY A 252 -13.50 6.20 -4.50
N GLN A 253 -14.45 6.37 -3.59
CA GLN A 253 -14.99 5.30 -2.76
C GLN A 253 -15.73 4.25 -3.61
N GLN A 254 -16.52 4.66 -4.60
CA GLN A 254 -17.15 3.72 -5.53
C GLN A 254 -16.10 3.00 -6.39
N THR A 255 -15.05 3.71 -6.85
CA THR A 255 -13.95 3.08 -7.59
C THR A 255 -13.24 2.01 -6.76
N ILE A 256 -13.03 2.26 -5.46
CA ILE A 256 -12.48 1.26 -4.54
C ILE A 256 -13.42 0.04 -4.42
N ALA A 257 -14.73 0.26 -4.23
CA ALA A 257 -15.73 -0.80 -4.11
C ALA A 257 -15.84 -1.67 -5.37
N ASP A 258 -15.61 -1.08 -6.54
CA ASP A 258 -15.68 -1.77 -7.84
C ASP A 258 -14.45 -2.66 -8.12
N TYR A 259 -13.36 -2.48 -7.34
CA TYR A 259 -12.19 -3.33 -7.49
C TYR A 259 -12.47 -4.75 -6.98
N LYS A 260 -12.42 -5.71 -7.89
CA LYS A 260 -12.71 -7.13 -7.60
C LYS A 260 -11.64 -8.03 -8.21
N ILE A 261 -11.31 -9.11 -7.50
CA ILE A 261 -10.51 -10.22 -8.02
C ILE A 261 -11.39 -11.47 -8.01
N ASN A 262 -11.50 -12.14 -9.16
CA ASN A 262 -12.36 -13.31 -9.31
C ASN A 262 -13.83 -13.07 -8.87
N SER A 263 -14.34 -11.86 -9.11
CA SER A 263 -15.66 -11.36 -8.69
C SER A 263 -15.83 -11.11 -7.19
N GLU A 264 -14.78 -11.25 -6.39
CA GLU A 264 -14.78 -10.92 -4.95
C GLU A 264 -14.30 -9.52 -4.70
N GLN A 265 -15.02 -8.75 -3.87
CA GLN A 265 -14.61 -7.43 -3.40
C GLN A 265 -13.48 -7.61 -2.37
N LEU A 266 -12.42 -6.81 -2.53
CA LEU A 266 -11.22 -6.92 -1.69
C LEU A 266 -11.04 -5.77 -0.73
N PHE A 267 -11.47 -4.61 -1.15
CA PHE A 267 -11.34 -3.39 -0.37
C PHE A 267 -12.74 -2.82 -0.13
N PHE A 268 -13.01 -2.50 1.12
CA PHE A 268 -14.29 -1.98 1.58
C PHE A 268 -14.10 -0.49 1.90
N PRO A 269 -14.65 0.42 1.08
CA PRO A 269 -14.57 1.85 1.34
C PRO A 269 -15.27 2.19 2.65
N ASP A 270 -14.62 3.04 3.45
CA ASP A 270 -15.15 3.47 4.76
C ASP A 270 -14.74 4.91 5.12
N ALA A 271 -14.37 5.72 4.10
CA ALA A 271 -14.09 7.11 4.36
C ALA A 271 -15.33 7.83 4.89
N GLU A 272 -15.19 8.51 6.02
CA GLU A 272 -16.23 9.42 6.49
C GLU A 272 -16.46 10.55 5.47
N PRO A 273 -17.72 10.91 5.17
CA PRO A 273 -18.00 12.07 4.33
C PRO A 273 -17.27 13.28 4.90
N SER A 274 -16.47 13.97 4.07
CA SER A 274 -15.84 15.21 4.49
C SER A 274 -16.95 16.18 4.94
N SER A 275 -16.97 16.48 6.25
CA SER A 275 -17.76 17.63 6.75
C SER A 275 -17.26 18.87 6.03
N GLY A 276 -18.05 19.35 5.03
CA GLY A 276 -17.79 20.51 4.21
C GLY A 276 -17.71 21.82 5.00
#